data_5c6be4b2e6e3889f2bad5a2d40a2d091
#
_entry.id   5c6be4b2e6e3889f2bad5a2d40a2d091
#
_cell.length_a   1.000
_cell.length_b   1.000
_cell.length_c   1.000
_cell.angle_alpha   90.00
_cell.angle_beta   90.00
_cell.angle_gamma   90.00
#
_symmetry.space_group_name_H-M   'P 1'
#
loop_
_entity.id
_entity.type
_entity.pdbx_description
1 polymer ?
#
loop_
_entity_poly.entity_id
_entity_poly.type
_entity_poly.pdbx_seq_one_letter_code
_entity_poly.pdbx_strand_id
1 'polypeptide(L)'
;MKIGLLVYPGCVSSGLFAFAELMEVANKRSGTKVFDVTWIGADLDDVPISTGGKTVVSTIKIGATILSEKLGAILIPGFWTNYQKHVDQTLKVNQKLILALKKLPASTKLWSYCTGVCLHAASGRLDNKIATATWWISDYVENNYSKVNWSFTQTCLFQTGSATASGLNGYLPIAQILIEKYCGNEVLKDIVELMILPKPETIAQPFKQIKLVKLEDKLMRSIFIWVEKTPASELVLSALSAELKLTERTLARKVKSATGLSCASFMRLIKLNQASEYLIYSQKAINIISDTLGFTDDAVFRRSFKKVSTFTPVEFRRFFQR
;
A
#
# COMPACT_ATOMS: atom_id res chain seq x y z
N MET A 1 -14.97 -18.74 10.91
CA MET A 1 -15.32 -17.36 10.50
C MET A 1 -15.61 -17.35 9.02
N LYS A 2 -16.80 -16.85 8.56
CA LYS A 2 -17.13 -16.75 7.14
C LYS A 2 -16.60 -15.46 6.54
N ILE A 3 -15.87 -15.54 5.43
CA ILE A 3 -15.19 -14.40 4.77
C ILE A 3 -15.60 -14.36 3.31
N GLY A 4 -16.22 -13.25 2.88
CA GLY A 4 -16.52 -12.99 1.48
C GLY A 4 -15.34 -12.38 0.75
N LEU A 5 -14.93 -12.95 -0.37
CA LEU A 5 -13.96 -12.35 -1.29
C LEU A 5 -14.72 -11.62 -2.39
N LEU A 6 -14.59 -10.28 -2.40
CA LEU A 6 -15.38 -9.46 -3.31
C LEU A 6 -14.75 -9.41 -4.69
N VAL A 7 -15.52 -9.87 -5.69
CA VAL A 7 -15.15 -9.78 -7.10
C VAL A 7 -16.05 -8.76 -7.79
N TYR A 8 -15.47 -7.89 -8.57
CA TYR A 8 -16.18 -6.85 -9.30
C TYR A 8 -15.44 -6.48 -10.60
N PRO A 9 -16.12 -5.91 -11.59
CA PRO A 9 -15.49 -5.55 -12.86
C PRO A 9 -14.25 -4.66 -12.67
N GLY A 10 -13.12 -5.08 -13.22
CA GLY A 10 -11.83 -4.39 -13.13
C GLY A 10 -11.03 -4.65 -11.86
N CYS A 11 -11.50 -5.50 -10.95
CA CYS A 11 -10.71 -5.85 -9.77
C CYS A 11 -9.44 -6.64 -10.12
N VAL A 12 -8.39 -6.45 -9.34
CA VAL A 12 -7.16 -7.25 -9.41
C VAL A 12 -7.30 -8.44 -8.46
N SER A 13 -7.48 -9.63 -9.02
CA SER A 13 -7.90 -10.83 -8.29
C SER A 13 -6.76 -11.63 -7.67
N SER A 14 -5.50 -11.44 -8.10
CA SER A 14 -4.36 -12.25 -7.63
C SER A 14 -4.26 -12.33 -6.11
N GLY A 15 -4.45 -11.20 -5.42
CA GLY A 15 -4.42 -11.15 -3.97
C GLY A 15 -5.61 -11.88 -3.31
N LEU A 16 -6.75 -11.99 -3.97
CA LEU A 16 -7.90 -12.75 -3.46
C LEU A 16 -7.61 -14.25 -3.48
N PHE A 17 -7.02 -14.77 -4.57
CA PHE A 17 -6.63 -16.18 -4.65
C PHE A 17 -5.59 -16.52 -3.61
N ALA A 18 -4.53 -15.70 -3.50
CA ALA A 18 -3.50 -15.90 -2.49
C ALA A 18 -4.05 -15.82 -1.05
N PHE A 19 -5.00 -14.92 -0.80
CA PHE A 19 -5.67 -14.85 0.50
C PHE A 19 -6.48 -16.12 0.78
N ALA A 20 -7.25 -16.63 -0.21
CA ALA A 20 -8.02 -17.84 -0.05
C ALA A 20 -7.13 -19.05 0.28
N GLU A 21 -6.01 -19.21 -0.44
CA GLU A 21 -5.03 -20.26 -0.18
C GLU A 21 -4.43 -20.15 1.23
N LEU A 22 -4.07 -18.93 1.68
CA LEU A 22 -3.58 -18.72 3.04
C LEU A 22 -4.60 -19.12 4.11
N MET A 23 -5.88 -18.82 3.91
CA MET A 23 -6.94 -19.24 4.84
C MET A 23 -7.12 -20.77 4.85
N GLU A 24 -7.00 -21.42 3.70
CA GLU A 24 -7.05 -22.88 3.60
C GLU A 24 -5.85 -23.54 4.30
N VAL A 25 -4.63 -23.03 4.06
CA VAL A 25 -3.42 -23.50 4.73
C VAL A 25 -3.52 -23.30 6.24
N ALA A 26 -4.06 -22.17 6.70
CA ALA A 26 -4.28 -21.92 8.11
C ALA A 26 -5.26 -22.94 8.74
N ASN A 27 -6.34 -23.29 8.05
CA ASN A 27 -7.25 -24.35 8.49
C ASN A 27 -6.54 -25.71 8.60
N LYS A 28 -5.73 -26.08 7.59
CA LYS A 28 -4.96 -27.34 7.59
C LYS A 28 -3.94 -27.38 8.73
N ARG A 29 -3.20 -26.29 8.96
CA ARG A 29 -2.16 -26.22 9.99
C ARG A 29 -2.71 -26.12 11.40
N SER A 30 -3.86 -25.47 11.59
CA SER A 30 -4.54 -25.43 12.90
C SER A 30 -5.31 -26.71 13.25
N GLY A 31 -5.49 -27.62 12.30
CA GLY A 31 -6.28 -28.85 12.47
C GLY A 31 -7.79 -28.64 12.58
N THR A 32 -8.28 -27.41 12.40
CA THR A 32 -9.71 -27.07 12.51
C THR A 32 -10.13 -26.08 11.41
N LYS A 33 -11.39 -26.16 10.97
CA LYS A 33 -11.94 -25.19 9.99
C LYS A 33 -12.26 -23.85 10.67
N VAL A 34 -11.23 -23.00 10.84
CA VAL A 34 -11.35 -21.66 11.43
C VAL A 34 -11.95 -20.67 10.44
N PHE A 35 -11.53 -20.74 9.17
CA PHE A 35 -11.95 -19.84 8.10
C PHE A 35 -12.78 -20.58 7.05
N ASP A 36 -13.86 -19.94 6.61
CA ASP A 36 -14.71 -20.40 5.52
C ASP A 36 -14.81 -19.28 4.49
N VAL A 37 -14.17 -19.48 3.34
CA VAL A 37 -14.02 -18.45 2.31
C VAL A 37 -15.04 -18.69 1.21
N THR A 38 -15.75 -17.63 0.81
CA THR A 38 -16.71 -17.66 -0.30
C THR A 38 -16.50 -16.48 -1.24
N TRP A 39 -16.72 -16.70 -2.53
CA TRP A 39 -16.63 -15.66 -3.56
C TRP A 39 -17.95 -14.94 -3.68
N ILE A 40 -17.92 -13.61 -3.70
CA ILE A 40 -19.13 -12.78 -3.76
C ILE A 40 -18.98 -11.72 -4.87
N GLY A 41 -20.04 -11.53 -5.66
CA GLY A 41 -20.12 -10.53 -6.72
C GLY A 41 -21.29 -9.57 -6.54
N ALA A 42 -21.28 -8.44 -7.25
CA ALA A 42 -22.32 -7.43 -7.14
C ALA A 42 -23.68 -7.88 -7.72
N ASP A 43 -23.69 -8.27 -9.00
CA ASP A 43 -24.92 -8.57 -9.76
C ASP A 43 -24.79 -9.76 -10.73
N LEU A 44 -23.59 -10.31 -10.90
CA LEU A 44 -23.30 -11.35 -11.90
C LEU A 44 -22.99 -12.68 -11.23
N ASP A 45 -23.53 -13.76 -11.79
CA ASP A 45 -23.20 -15.12 -11.36
C ASP A 45 -21.75 -15.46 -11.72
N ASP A 46 -21.26 -14.87 -12.83
CA ASP A 46 -19.90 -15.02 -13.33
C ASP A 46 -19.28 -13.66 -13.58
N VAL A 47 -18.23 -13.32 -12.85
CA VAL A 47 -17.52 -12.05 -12.99
C VAL A 47 -16.19 -12.28 -13.71
N PRO A 48 -15.98 -11.66 -14.88
CA PRO A 48 -14.69 -11.70 -15.54
C PRO A 48 -13.68 -10.93 -14.71
N ILE A 49 -12.57 -11.58 -14.34
CA ILE A 49 -11.48 -10.99 -13.60
C ILE A 49 -10.31 -10.62 -14.53
N SER A 50 -9.63 -9.56 -14.17
CA SER A 50 -8.69 -8.80 -15.01
C SER A 50 -7.43 -9.54 -15.49
N THR A 51 -7.24 -10.81 -15.17
CA THR A 51 -6.03 -11.55 -15.54
C THR A 51 -6.13 -12.08 -16.97
N GLY A 52 -5.75 -11.27 -17.95
CA GLY A 52 -5.75 -11.67 -19.36
C GLY A 52 -7.14 -11.91 -19.98
N GLY A 53 -8.21 -11.44 -19.36
CA GLY A 53 -9.56 -11.41 -19.93
C GLY A 53 -10.29 -12.73 -20.04
N LYS A 54 -9.81 -13.82 -19.43
CA LYS A 54 -10.37 -15.16 -19.63
C LYS A 54 -10.73 -15.93 -18.37
N THR A 55 -10.43 -15.42 -17.20
CA THR A 55 -10.77 -16.12 -15.95
C THR A 55 -12.10 -15.62 -15.43
N VAL A 56 -13.04 -16.53 -15.24
CA VAL A 56 -14.36 -16.27 -14.69
C VAL A 56 -14.44 -16.95 -13.33
N VAL A 57 -14.95 -16.24 -12.33
CA VAL A 57 -15.18 -16.80 -10.98
C VAL A 57 -16.67 -16.79 -10.73
N SER A 58 -17.22 -17.97 -10.47
CA SER A 58 -18.60 -18.08 -9.99
C SER A 58 -18.75 -17.43 -8.63
N THR A 59 -19.71 -16.54 -8.50
CA THR A 59 -19.92 -15.73 -7.30
C THR A 59 -21.34 -15.87 -6.77
N ILE A 60 -21.47 -15.68 -5.46
CA ILE A 60 -22.78 -15.50 -4.82
C ILE A 60 -23.11 -14.00 -4.84
N LYS A 61 -24.31 -13.63 -5.27
CA LYS A 61 -24.72 -12.22 -5.37
C LYS A 61 -24.70 -11.52 -4.02
N ILE A 62 -24.15 -10.29 -3.99
CA ILE A 62 -24.32 -9.38 -2.86
C ILE A 62 -25.78 -8.93 -2.81
N GLY A 63 -26.48 -9.21 -1.75
CA GLY A 63 -27.88 -8.84 -1.57
C GLY A 63 -28.57 -9.76 -0.58
N ALA A 64 -29.65 -10.42 -0.99
CA ALA A 64 -30.42 -11.30 -0.12
C ALA A 64 -29.59 -12.45 0.49
N THR A 65 -28.60 -12.96 -0.24
CA THR A 65 -27.77 -14.10 0.19
C THR A 65 -26.78 -13.72 1.29
N ILE A 66 -26.19 -12.51 1.25
CA ILE A 66 -25.29 -12.06 2.33
C ILE A 66 -26.01 -11.88 3.65
N LEU A 67 -27.25 -11.39 3.61
CA LEU A 67 -28.08 -11.25 4.82
C LEU A 67 -28.43 -12.62 5.42
N SER A 68 -28.61 -13.67 4.58
CA SER A 68 -28.89 -15.02 5.03
C SER A 68 -27.66 -15.78 5.51
N GLU A 69 -26.46 -15.49 4.96
CA GLU A 69 -25.26 -16.28 5.22
C GLU A 69 -24.38 -15.78 6.38
N LYS A 70 -24.74 -14.68 7.03
CA LYS A 70 -24.00 -14.10 8.18
C LYS A 70 -22.49 -14.01 7.95
N LEU A 71 -22.07 -13.32 6.90
CA LEU A 71 -20.64 -13.06 6.67
C LEU A 71 -20.03 -12.28 7.83
N GLY A 72 -18.93 -12.80 8.37
CA GLY A 72 -18.16 -12.12 9.41
C GLY A 72 -17.34 -10.96 8.86
N ALA A 73 -16.88 -11.06 7.60
CA ALA A 73 -16.12 -10.02 6.93
C ALA A 73 -16.21 -10.15 5.40
N ILE A 74 -15.88 -9.03 4.71
CA ILE A 74 -15.69 -8.97 3.26
C ILE A 74 -14.32 -8.38 2.97
N LEU A 75 -13.52 -9.05 2.12
CA LEU A 75 -12.26 -8.54 1.61
C LEU A 75 -12.48 -7.91 0.24
N ILE A 76 -12.12 -6.63 0.12
CA ILE A 76 -12.26 -5.78 -1.07
C ILE A 76 -10.87 -5.62 -1.71
N PRO A 77 -10.61 -6.19 -2.88
CA PRO A 77 -9.34 -6.06 -3.57
C PRO A 77 -9.20 -4.69 -4.23
N GLY A 78 -7.96 -4.37 -4.66
CA GLY A 78 -7.72 -3.24 -5.53
C GLY A 78 -8.24 -3.44 -6.94
N PHE A 79 -8.24 -2.35 -7.70
CA PHE A 79 -8.46 -2.31 -9.14
C PHE A 79 -7.27 -1.61 -9.81
N TRP A 80 -7.06 -1.90 -11.09
CA TRP A 80 -5.99 -1.25 -11.83
C TRP A 80 -6.37 0.18 -12.20
N THR A 81 -5.47 1.13 -11.96
CA THR A 81 -5.65 2.51 -12.37
C THR A 81 -4.29 3.19 -12.58
N ASN A 82 -4.20 4.00 -13.63
CA ASN A 82 -3.00 4.78 -13.96
C ASN A 82 -3.14 6.25 -13.54
N TYR A 83 -4.38 6.74 -13.34
CA TYR A 83 -4.66 8.15 -13.05
C TYR A 83 -5.87 8.29 -12.12
N GLN A 84 -5.93 9.39 -11.38
CA GLN A 84 -7.07 9.70 -10.49
C GLN A 84 -8.43 9.66 -11.20
N LYS A 85 -8.51 10.12 -12.45
CA LYS A 85 -9.74 10.05 -13.26
C LYS A 85 -10.27 8.62 -13.44
N HIS A 86 -9.40 7.62 -13.46
CA HIS A 86 -9.81 6.22 -13.55
C HIS A 86 -10.42 5.71 -12.25
N VAL A 87 -10.01 6.29 -11.10
CA VAL A 87 -10.65 5.97 -9.81
C VAL A 87 -12.12 6.36 -9.88
N ASP A 88 -12.43 7.61 -10.30
CA ASP A 88 -13.81 8.09 -10.41
C ASP A 88 -14.65 7.23 -11.36
N GLN A 89 -14.09 6.86 -12.50
CA GLN A 89 -14.77 5.98 -13.47
C GLN A 89 -15.08 4.61 -12.86
N THR A 90 -14.10 4.02 -12.18
CA THR A 90 -14.28 2.71 -11.53
C THR A 90 -15.32 2.78 -10.41
N LEU A 91 -15.32 3.84 -9.60
CA LEU A 91 -16.33 4.04 -8.56
C LEU A 91 -17.73 4.23 -9.15
N LYS A 92 -17.84 4.98 -10.26
CA LYS A 92 -19.11 5.19 -10.97
C LYS A 92 -19.68 3.87 -11.52
N VAL A 93 -18.85 3.06 -12.17
CA VAL A 93 -19.26 1.73 -12.68
C VAL A 93 -19.70 0.83 -11.54
N ASN A 94 -19.06 0.90 -10.38
CA ASN A 94 -19.34 0.07 -9.22
C ASN A 94 -20.30 0.74 -8.20
N GLN A 95 -21.07 1.75 -8.60
CA GLN A 95 -21.95 2.49 -7.69
C GLN A 95 -22.97 1.61 -6.97
N LYS A 96 -23.60 0.65 -7.68
CA LYS A 96 -24.53 -0.30 -7.08
C LYS A 96 -23.86 -1.15 -5.99
N LEU A 97 -22.62 -1.58 -6.25
CA LEU A 97 -21.81 -2.33 -5.27
C LEU A 97 -21.50 -1.48 -4.03
N ILE A 98 -21.09 -0.23 -4.23
CA ILE A 98 -20.81 0.71 -3.13
C ILE A 98 -22.05 0.91 -2.24
N LEU A 99 -23.22 1.06 -2.85
CA LEU A 99 -24.49 1.17 -2.11
C LEU A 99 -24.82 -0.12 -1.36
N ALA A 100 -24.53 -1.30 -1.94
CA ALA A 100 -24.71 -2.57 -1.26
C ALA A 100 -23.78 -2.70 -0.04
N LEU A 101 -22.50 -2.36 -0.20
CA LEU A 101 -21.53 -2.31 0.92
C LEU A 101 -21.96 -1.38 2.06
N LYS A 102 -22.55 -0.23 1.72
CA LYS A 102 -23.10 0.73 2.70
C LYS A 102 -24.23 0.13 3.54
N LYS A 103 -25.10 -0.68 2.90
CA LYS A 103 -26.28 -1.27 3.52
C LYS A 103 -26.01 -2.52 4.35
N LEU A 104 -24.78 -3.06 4.31
CA LEU A 104 -24.42 -4.26 5.09
C LEU A 104 -24.57 -4.01 6.59
N PRO A 105 -24.94 -5.04 7.36
CA PRO A 105 -24.97 -4.95 8.82
C PRO A 105 -23.66 -4.44 9.41
N ALA A 106 -23.72 -3.68 10.49
CA ALA A 106 -22.52 -3.20 11.19
C ALA A 106 -21.63 -4.36 11.70
N SER A 107 -22.21 -5.52 11.95
CA SER A 107 -21.50 -6.74 12.34
C SER A 107 -20.60 -7.31 11.23
N THR A 108 -20.92 -7.06 9.96
CA THR A 108 -20.09 -7.48 8.82
C THR A 108 -18.90 -6.50 8.69
N LYS A 109 -17.70 -6.99 8.91
CA LYS A 109 -16.46 -6.23 8.81
C LYS A 109 -16.11 -6.00 7.34
N LEU A 110 -15.55 -4.83 7.02
CA LEU A 110 -15.00 -4.57 5.69
C LEU A 110 -13.48 -4.44 5.79
N TRP A 111 -12.78 -5.23 5.00
CA TRP A 111 -11.34 -5.18 4.82
C TRP A 111 -11.03 -4.82 3.39
N SER A 112 -10.06 -3.95 3.17
CA SER A 112 -9.73 -3.50 1.83
C SER A 112 -8.23 -3.27 1.68
N TYR A 113 -7.71 -3.48 0.48
CA TYR A 113 -6.31 -3.22 0.19
C TYR A 113 -6.13 -2.56 -1.17
N CYS A 114 -4.97 -1.93 -1.36
CA CYS A 114 -4.63 -1.19 -2.57
C CYS A 114 -5.69 -0.11 -2.87
N THR A 115 -6.09 0.03 -4.12
CA THR A 115 -7.15 0.97 -4.56
C THR A 115 -8.56 0.56 -4.12
N GLY A 116 -8.77 -0.69 -3.67
CA GLY A 116 -10.03 -1.14 -3.10
C GLY A 116 -10.47 -0.34 -1.86
N VAL A 117 -9.52 0.35 -1.22
CA VAL A 117 -9.80 1.29 -0.13
C VAL A 117 -10.70 2.43 -0.60
N CYS A 118 -10.68 2.81 -1.89
CA CYS A 118 -11.58 3.84 -2.44
C CYS A 118 -13.05 3.38 -2.42
N LEU A 119 -13.33 2.10 -2.77
CA LEU A 119 -14.70 1.57 -2.66
C LEU A 119 -15.16 1.51 -1.20
N HIS A 120 -14.26 1.12 -0.30
CA HIS A 120 -14.53 1.06 1.13
C HIS A 120 -14.86 2.46 1.68
N ALA A 121 -14.05 3.48 1.34
CA ALA A 121 -14.29 4.86 1.73
C ALA A 121 -15.59 5.43 1.12
N ALA A 122 -15.82 5.19 -0.19
CA ALA A 122 -17.02 5.63 -0.88
C ALA A 122 -18.31 5.02 -0.30
N SER A 123 -18.24 3.85 0.34
CA SER A 123 -19.38 3.25 1.05
C SER A 123 -19.74 3.98 2.36
N GLY A 124 -18.89 4.91 2.84
CA GLY A 124 -19.03 5.60 4.13
C GLY A 124 -18.66 4.74 5.34
N ARG A 125 -18.20 3.50 5.14
CA ARG A 125 -17.87 2.57 6.24
C ARG A 125 -16.51 2.85 6.90
N LEU A 126 -15.72 3.79 6.35
CA LEU A 126 -14.48 4.32 6.93
C LEU A 126 -14.67 5.67 7.65
N ASP A 127 -15.84 6.30 7.57
CA ASP A 127 -16.08 7.60 8.21
C ASP A 127 -15.73 7.53 9.71
N ASN A 128 -14.97 8.53 10.19
CA ASN A 128 -14.44 8.67 11.55
C ASN A 128 -13.52 7.54 12.03
N LYS A 129 -12.97 6.72 11.11
CA LYS A 129 -11.98 5.69 11.41
C LYS A 129 -10.60 6.11 10.93
N ILE A 130 -9.55 5.53 11.54
CA ILE A 130 -8.20 5.66 11.01
C ILE A 130 -8.06 4.63 9.88
N ALA A 131 -7.54 5.05 8.72
CA ALA A 131 -7.35 4.20 7.57
C ALA A 131 -6.03 4.51 6.87
N THR A 132 -5.46 3.50 6.19
CA THR A 132 -4.35 3.69 5.26
C THR A 132 -4.79 3.38 3.84
N ALA A 133 -4.08 3.94 2.88
CA ALA A 133 -4.27 3.67 1.47
C ALA A 133 -2.90 3.57 0.78
N THR A 134 -2.90 3.19 -0.47
CA THR A 134 -1.71 3.28 -1.31
C THR A 134 -1.33 4.75 -1.47
N TRP A 135 -0.08 5.09 -1.18
CA TRP A 135 0.39 6.48 -1.11
C TRP A 135 0.14 7.31 -2.38
N TRP A 136 0.21 6.72 -3.59
CA TRP A 136 0.00 7.44 -4.85
C TRP A 136 -1.46 7.90 -5.08
N ILE A 137 -2.42 7.43 -4.27
CA ILE A 137 -3.77 7.96 -4.20
C ILE A 137 -4.03 8.78 -2.93
N SER A 138 -3.00 9.11 -2.15
CA SER A 138 -3.15 9.86 -0.89
C SER A 138 -3.93 11.15 -1.07
N ASP A 139 -3.50 11.99 -2.02
CA ASP A 139 -4.18 13.27 -2.31
C ASP A 139 -5.64 13.05 -2.74
N TYR A 140 -5.89 11.99 -3.53
CA TYR A 140 -7.24 11.67 -3.95
C TYR A 140 -8.14 11.32 -2.78
N VAL A 141 -7.69 10.42 -1.89
CA VAL A 141 -8.53 9.97 -0.76
C VAL A 141 -8.69 11.04 0.31
N GLU A 142 -7.68 11.86 0.58
CA GLU A 142 -7.76 12.99 1.50
C GLU A 142 -8.76 14.04 1.01
N ASN A 143 -8.73 14.38 -0.28
CA ASN A 143 -9.62 15.39 -0.87
C ASN A 143 -11.07 14.91 -0.98
N ASN A 144 -11.30 13.64 -1.29
CA ASN A 144 -12.65 13.11 -1.53
C ASN A 144 -13.31 12.48 -0.30
N TYR A 145 -12.53 12.07 0.72
CA TYR A 145 -13.03 11.37 1.91
C TYR A 145 -12.48 12.02 3.19
N SER A 146 -12.77 13.30 3.37
CA SER A 146 -12.28 14.11 4.50
C SER A 146 -12.77 13.67 5.88
N LYS A 147 -13.81 12.82 5.96
CA LYS A 147 -14.28 12.23 7.22
C LYS A 147 -13.44 11.05 7.70
N VAL A 148 -12.52 10.56 6.89
CA VAL A 148 -11.62 9.45 7.22
C VAL A 148 -10.32 10.02 7.78
N ASN A 149 -9.83 9.47 8.88
CA ASN A 149 -8.54 9.86 9.46
C ASN A 149 -7.42 9.09 8.76
N TRP A 150 -6.87 9.66 7.68
CA TRP A 150 -5.85 9.00 6.88
C TRP A 150 -4.50 8.96 7.58
N SER A 151 -3.84 7.80 7.55
CA SER A 151 -2.47 7.56 8.05
C SER A 151 -1.69 6.72 7.04
N PHE A 152 -0.71 7.34 6.38
CA PHE A 152 0.12 6.68 5.36
C PHE A 152 1.45 6.15 5.91
N THR A 153 1.66 6.26 7.22
CA THR A 153 2.88 5.78 7.89
C THR A 153 2.86 4.27 8.13
N GLN A 154 1.69 3.64 8.11
CA GLN A 154 1.51 2.21 8.32
C GLN A 154 1.04 1.54 7.04
N THR A 155 1.58 0.35 6.75
CA THR A 155 1.19 -0.43 5.56
C THR A 155 -0.13 -1.15 5.74
N CYS A 156 -0.53 -1.43 6.97
CA CYS A 156 -1.78 -2.07 7.33
C CYS A 156 -2.31 -1.51 8.65
N LEU A 157 -3.58 -1.16 8.66
CA LEU A 157 -4.34 -0.74 9.84
C LEU A 157 -5.49 -1.72 10.03
N PHE A 158 -5.47 -2.45 11.13
CA PHE A 158 -6.48 -3.44 11.49
C PHE A 158 -7.21 -2.97 12.75
N GLN A 159 -8.50 -2.64 12.62
CA GLN A 159 -9.33 -2.11 13.70
C GLN A 159 -10.61 -2.94 13.88
N THR A 160 -11.34 -2.66 14.96
CA THR A 160 -12.66 -3.25 15.17
C THR A 160 -13.60 -2.84 14.03
N GLY A 161 -14.04 -3.82 13.26
CA GLY A 161 -15.01 -3.63 12.15
C GLY A 161 -14.42 -3.18 10.82
N SER A 162 -13.11 -2.84 10.71
CA SER A 162 -12.49 -2.50 9.45
C SER A 162 -10.98 -2.82 9.41
N ALA A 163 -10.48 -3.12 8.23
CA ALA A 163 -9.05 -3.13 7.97
C ALA A 163 -8.75 -2.45 6.62
N THR A 164 -7.65 -1.74 6.57
CA THR A 164 -7.14 -1.16 5.33
C THR A 164 -5.66 -1.44 5.19
N ALA A 165 -5.21 -1.77 3.98
CA ALA A 165 -3.80 -2.02 3.72
C ALA A 165 -3.36 -1.41 2.39
N SER A 166 -2.11 -0.96 2.33
CA SER A 166 -1.53 -0.35 1.15
C SER A 166 -0.92 -1.39 0.20
N GLY A 167 -0.93 -1.07 -1.10
CA GLY A 167 -0.28 -1.90 -2.11
C GLY A 167 -1.03 -3.17 -2.51
N LEU A 168 -0.59 -3.74 -3.63
CA LEU A 168 -1.21 -4.94 -4.22
C LEU A 168 -1.15 -6.15 -3.28
N ASN A 169 -0.07 -6.27 -2.52
CA ASN A 169 0.10 -7.35 -1.54
C ASN A 169 -0.51 -7.02 -0.17
N GLY A 170 -1.36 -5.99 -0.06
CA GLY A 170 -2.01 -5.60 1.18
C GLY A 170 -2.94 -6.67 1.77
N TYR A 171 -3.36 -7.67 0.98
CA TYR A 171 -4.06 -8.85 1.50
C TYR A 171 -3.22 -9.65 2.50
N LEU A 172 -1.89 -9.68 2.32
CA LEU A 172 -1.00 -10.52 3.12
C LEU A 172 -0.94 -10.09 4.60
N PRO A 173 -0.63 -8.82 4.97
CA PRO A 173 -0.67 -8.42 6.37
C PRO A 173 -2.06 -8.59 7.00
N ILE A 174 -3.15 -8.41 6.25
CA ILE A 174 -4.51 -8.70 6.74
C ILE A 174 -4.63 -10.20 7.06
N ALA A 175 -4.20 -11.09 6.15
CA ALA A 175 -4.22 -12.53 6.37
C ALA A 175 -3.37 -12.96 7.57
N GLN A 176 -2.15 -12.43 7.69
CA GLN A 176 -1.24 -12.75 8.80
C GLN A 176 -1.83 -12.36 10.15
N ILE A 177 -2.43 -11.17 10.27
CA ILE A 177 -3.11 -10.72 11.50
C ILE A 177 -4.29 -11.64 11.85
N LEU A 178 -5.05 -12.10 10.84
CA LEU A 178 -6.16 -13.02 11.05
C LEU A 178 -5.69 -14.40 11.52
N ILE A 179 -4.65 -14.94 10.88
CA ILE A 179 -4.06 -16.23 11.25
C ILE A 179 -3.53 -16.17 12.67
N GLU A 180 -2.75 -15.14 13.01
CA GLU A 180 -2.25 -14.94 14.37
C GLU A 180 -3.39 -14.88 15.38
N LYS A 181 -4.41 -14.08 15.09
CA LYS A 181 -5.55 -13.85 16.00
C LYS A 181 -6.41 -15.08 16.25
N TYR A 182 -6.65 -15.89 15.23
CA TYR A 182 -7.63 -16.99 15.29
C TYR A 182 -7.01 -18.39 15.34
N CYS A 183 -5.77 -18.55 14.87
CA CYS A 183 -5.04 -19.83 14.86
C CYS A 183 -3.81 -19.80 15.81
N GLY A 184 -3.37 -18.61 16.27
CA GLY A 184 -2.23 -18.44 17.16
C GLY A 184 -0.92 -18.17 16.41
N ASN A 185 0.06 -17.64 17.17
CA ASN A 185 1.35 -17.20 16.64
C ASN A 185 2.21 -18.37 16.11
N GLU A 186 2.12 -19.55 16.71
CA GLU A 186 2.88 -20.73 16.27
C GLU A 186 2.42 -21.21 14.87
N VAL A 187 1.10 -21.22 14.63
CA VAL A 187 0.56 -21.55 13.29
C VAL A 187 1.00 -20.49 12.27
N LEU A 188 1.00 -19.21 12.65
CA LEU A 188 1.47 -18.15 11.76
C LEU A 188 2.95 -18.32 11.40
N LYS A 189 3.82 -18.58 12.39
CA LYS A 189 5.25 -18.81 12.15
C LYS A 189 5.49 -19.97 11.21
N ASP A 190 4.84 -21.10 11.47
CA ASP A 190 4.93 -22.29 10.63
C ASP A 190 4.50 -22.01 9.17
N ILE A 191 3.41 -21.27 8.95
CA ILE A 191 2.95 -20.87 7.61
C ILE A 191 3.97 -19.91 6.93
N VAL A 192 4.50 -18.95 7.69
CA VAL A 192 5.49 -18.00 7.17
C VAL A 192 6.76 -18.73 6.70
N GLU A 193 7.22 -19.73 7.47
CA GLU A 193 8.38 -20.55 7.11
C GLU A 193 8.08 -21.49 5.94
N LEU A 194 6.96 -22.22 5.99
CA LEU A 194 6.56 -23.18 4.97
C LEU A 194 6.36 -22.54 3.58
N MET A 195 5.68 -21.39 3.54
CA MET A 195 5.37 -20.69 2.30
C MET A 195 6.39 -19.60 1.92
N ILE A 196 7.46 -19.47 2.70
CA ILE A 196 8.51 -18.43 2.52
C ILE A 196 7.88 -17.04 2.40
N LEU A 197 6.91 -16.76 3.26
CA LEU A 197 6.22 -15.48 3.24
C LEU A 197 7.11 -14.38 3.83
N PRO A 198 6.98 -13.13 3.32
CA PRO A 198 7.59 -11.99 3.99
C PRO A 198 7.05 -11.88 5.43
N LYS A 199 7.94 -11.56 6.36
CA LYS A 199 7.52 -11.21 7.73
C LYS A 199 6.57 -10.02 7.70
N PRO A 200 5.58 -9.96 8.62
CA PRO A 200 4.66 -8.83 8.68
C PRO A 200 5.41 -7.50 8.77
N GLU A 201 5.29 -6.67 7.76
CA GLU A 201 5.81 -5.30 7.80
C GLU A 201 4.70 -4.40 8.37
N THR A 202 4.76 -4.06 9.63
CA THR A 202 3.81 -3.14 10.30
C THR A 202 4.08 -1.68 9.96
N ILE A 203 5.30 -1.36 9.52
CA ILE A 203 5.75 0.01 9.25
C ILE A 203 6.02 0.16 7.76
N ALA A 204 5.41 1.18 7.13
CA ALA A 204 5.72 1.55 5.75
C ALA A 204 7.20 1.91 5.63
N GLN A 205 7.93 1.30 4.70
CA GLN A 205 9.29 1.76 4.40
C GLN A 205 9.21 3.21 3.92
N PRO A 206 9.84 4.17 4.63
CA PRO A 206 9.65 5.60 4.37
C PRO A 206 10.05 6.04 2.96
N PHE A 207 10.83 5.21 2.26
CA PHE A 207 11.33 5.49 0.92
C PHE A 207 10.59 4.76 -0.22
N LYS A 208 9.63 3.88 0.08
CA LYS A 208 8.83 3.21 -1.00
C LYS A 208 8.07 4.23 -1.86
N GLN A 209 7.65 5.33 -1.27
CA GLN A 209 6.90 6.39 -1.95
C GLN A 209 7.69 7.06 -3.08
N ILE A 210 9.01 7.20 -2.93
CA ILE A 210 9.87 7.91 -3.87
C ILE A 210 10.02 7.15 -5.19
N LYS A 211 10.08 5.82 -5.15
CA LYS A 211 10.32 4.99 -6.34
C LYS A 211 9.22 5.12 -7.39
N LEU A 212 8.02 5.46 -6.96
CA LEU A 212 6.84 5.48 -7.83
C LEU A 212 6.61 6.87 -8.46
N VAL A 213 6.95 7.97 -7.80
CA VAL A 213 7.01 9.30 -8.40
C VAL A 213 8.01 9.32 -9.58
N LYS A 214 9.06 8.50 -9.53
CA LYS A 214 10.04 8.29 -10.61
C LYS A 214 9.42 7.75 -11.91
N LEU A 215 8.31 7.02 -11.86
CA LEU A 215 7.79 6.27 -13.02
C LEU A 215 6.82 7.09 -13.89
N GLU A 216 6.12 8.06 -13.34
CA GLU A 216 4.97 8.70 -14.00
C GLU A 216 5.29 10.04 -14.67
N ASP A 217 6.24 10.83 -14.14
CA ASP A 217 6.56 12.17 -14.65
C ASP A 217 8.00 12.22 -15.19
N LYS A 218 8.15 12.62 -16.48
CA LYS A 218 9.46 12.75 -17.13
C LYS A 218 10.38 13.71 -16.39
N LEU A 219 9.86 14.82 -15.85
CA LEU A 219 10.64 15.82 -15.10
C LEU A 219 11.10 15.20 -13.78
N MET A 220 10.21 14.54 -13.04
CA MET A 220 10.60 13.87 -11.79
C MET A 220 11.65 12.81 -12.04
N ARG A 221 11.53 12.04 -13.12
CA ARG A 221 12.55 11.06 -13.53
C ARG A 221 13.91 11.72 -13.80
N SER A 222 13.93 12.85 -14.50
CA SER A 222 15.17 13.59 -14.76
C SER A 222 15.80 14.12 -13.46
N ILE A 223 14.99 14.61 -12.52
CA ILE A 223 15.45 15.02 -11.19
C ILE A 223 16.06 13.83 -10.45
N PHE A 224 15.42 12.68 -10.46
CA PHE A 224 15.94 11.47 -9.84
C PHE A 224 17.32 11.10 -10.38
N ILE A 225 17.45 11.00 -11.70
CA ILE A 225 18.70 10.61 -12.36
C ILE A 225 19.81 11.58 -12.02
N TRP A 226 19.52 12.87 -12.00
CA TRP A 226 20.50 13.89 -11.65
C TRP A 226 20.91 13.78 -10.18
N VAL A 227 19.99 13.70 -9.25
CA VAL A 227 20.26 13.58 -7.82
C VAL A 227 21.01 12.27 -7.51
N GLU A 228 20.68 11.16 -8.15
CA GLU A 228 21.38 9.89 -7.94
C GLU A 228 22.87 9.99 -8.28
N LYS A 229 23.23 10.76 -9.30
CA LYS A 229 24.60 10.95 -9.76
C LYS A 229 25.38 12.06 -9.03
N THR A 230 24.67 13.03 -8.46
CA THR A 230 25.27 14.22 -7.85
C THR A 230 25.58 13.96 -6.36
N PRO A 231 26.78 14.31 -5.85
CA PRO A 231 27.08 14.22 -4.42
C PRO A 231 26.08 14.99 -3.55
N ALA A 232 25.82 14.53 -2.33
CA ALA A 232 24.86 15.16 -1.44
C ALA A 232 25.23 16.61 -1.09
N SER A 233 26.51 16.92 -1.04
CA SER A 233 27.07 18.27 -0.81
C SER A 233 26.79 19.26 -1.94
N GLU A 234 26.54 18.77 -3.16
CA GLU A 234 26.32 19.58 -4.36
C GLU A 234 24.82 19.70 -4.75
N LEU A 235 23.92 19.16 -3.94
CA LEU A 235 22.49 19.19 -4.21
C LEU A 235 21.89 20.58 -3.92
N VAL A 236 22.09 21.51 -4.86
CA VAL A 236 21.54 22.88 -4.79
C VAL A 236 20.53 23.13 -5.92
N LEU A 237 19.51 23.94 -5.63
CA LEU A 237 18.42 24.21 -6.57
C LEU A 237 18.91 24.87 -7.86
N SER A 238 19.88 25.76 -7.77
CA SER A 238 20.49 26.46 -8.92
C SER A 238 21.16 25.48 -9.89
N ALA A 239 21.93 24.51 -9.38
CA ALA A 239 22.59 23.49 -10.22
C ALA A 239 21.55 22.60 -10.93
N LEU A 240 20.52 22.14 -10.22
CA LEU A 240 19.45 21.34 -10.82
C LEU A 240 18.65 22.13 -11.86
N SER A 241 18.37 23.41 -11.59
CA SER A 241 17.62 24.25 -12.53
C SER A 241 18.40 24.51 -13.82
N ALA A 242 19.71 24.71 -13.72
CA ALA A 242 20.60 24.85 -14.87
C ALA A 242 20.65 23.56 -15.71
N GLU A 243 20.81 22.40 -15.08
CA GLU A 243 20.81 21.09 -15.74
C GLU A 243 19.50 20.84 -16.52
N LEU A 244 18.37 21.15 -15.90
CA LEU A 244 17.05 20.91 -16.51
C LEU A 244 16.58 22.03 -17.43
N LYS A 245 17.39 23.08 -17.61
CA LYS A 245 17.08 24.28 -18.42
C LYS A 245 15.72 24.92 -18.02
N LEU A 246 15.47 24.97 -16.71
CA LEU A 246 14.28 25.57 -16.12
C LEU A 246 14.71 26.70 -15.16
N THR A 247 13.82 27.67 -14.94
CA THR A 247 14.03 28.64 -13.86
C THR A 247 13.78 27.95 -12.50
N GLU A 248 14.49 28.37 -11.45
CA GLU A 248 14.30 27.85 -10.09
C GLU A 248 12.84 27.93 -9.63
N ARG A 249 12.16 29.05 -9.94
CA ARG A 249 10.74 29.26 -9.63
C ARG A 249 9.83 28.21 -10.32
N THR A 250 10.09 27.94 -11.60
CA THR A 250 9.31 26.96 -12.37
C THR A 250 9.54 25.55 -11.84
N LEU A 251 10.80 25.21 -11.57
CA LEU A 251 11.18 23.92 -11.02
C LEU A 251 10.57 23.70 -9.63
N ALA A 252 10.72 24.68 -8.73
CA ALA A 252 10.14 24.60 -7.39
C ALA A 252 8.61 24.42 -7.40
N ARG A 253 7.91 25.16 -8.27
CA ARG A 253 6.46 25.04 -8.43
C ARG A 253 6.06 23.66 -8.94
N LYS A 254 6.74 23.13 -9.96
CA LYS A 254 6.45 21.79 -10.54
C LYS A 254 6.72 20.68 -9.52
N VAL A 255 7.84 20.71 -8.81
CA VAL A 255 8.16 19.74 -7.76
C VAL A 255 7.14 19.81 -6.64
N LYS A 256 6.78 21.02 -6.17
CA LYS A 256 5.77 21.19 -5.12
C LYS A 256 4.41 20.65 -5.54
N SER A 257 4.00 20.89 -6.79
CA SER A 257 2.74 20.38 -7.33
C SER A 257 2.72 18.86 -7.46
N ALA A 258 3.85 18.25 -7.86
CA ALA A 258 3.93 16.80 -8.07
C ALA A 258 4.15 15.99 -6.79
N THR A 259 4.83 16.57 -5.79
CA THR A 259 5.30 15.82 -4.61
C THR A 259 4.81 16.36 -3.28
N GLY A 260 4.20 17.55 -3.25
CA GLY A 260 3.89 18.25 -2.01
C GLY A 260 5.11 18.82 -1.26
N LEU A 261 6.34 18.52 -1.70
CA LEU A 261 7.60 18.89 -1.03
C LEU A 261 8.27 20.10 -1.66
N SER A 262 9.12 20.80 -0.89
CA SER A 262 10.08 21.73 -1.49
C SER A 262 11.13 20.97 -2.31
N CYS A 263 11.69 21.62 -3.33
CA CYS A 263 12.70 20.98 -4.19
C CYS A 263 13.91 20.47 -3.38
N ALA A 264 14.40 21.23 -2.43
CA ALA A 264 15.50 20.83 -1.55
C ALA A 264 15.13 19.61 -0.68
N SER A 265 13.90 19.57 -0.15
CA SER A 265 13.42 18.41 0.61
C SER A 265 13.29 17.17 -0.27
N PHE A 266 12.82 17.33 -1.50
CA PHE A 266 12.66 16.25 -2.46
C PHE A 266 14.02 15.67 -2.89
N MET A 267 15.00 16.52 -3.25
CA MET A 267 16.36 16.08 -3.57
C MET A 267 17.01 15.31 -2.41
N ARG A 268 16.90 15.85 -1.19
CA ARG A 268 17.40 15.19 0.02
C ARG A 268 16.74 13.82 0.22
N LEU A 269 15.45 13.75 0.01
CA LEU A 269 14.67 12.50 0.17
C LEU A 269 15.15 11.44 -0.84
N ILE A 270 15.41 11.81 -2.09
CA ILE A 270 15.98 10.90 -3.11
C ILE A 270 17.36 10.39 -2.66
N LYS A 271 18.23 11.27 -2.18
CA LYS A 271 19.58 10.90 -1.72
C LYS A 271 19.54 9.96 -0.52
N LEU A 272 18.63 10.19 0.43
CA LEU A 272 18.42 9.28 1.56
C LEU A 272 17.76 7.95 1.16
N ASN A 273 16.98 7.93 0.06
CA ASN A 273 16.51 6.67 -0.52
C ASN A 273 17.69 5.82 -1.07
N GLN A 274 18.66 6.43 -1.75
CA GLN A 274 19.88 5.71 -2.14
C GLN A 274 20.59 5.12 -0.91
N ALA A 275 20.69 5.88 0.18
CA ALA A 275 21.25 5.37 1.43
C ALA A 275 20.47 4.14 1.94
N SER A 276 19.15 4.19 1.90
CA SER A 276 18.31 3.06 2.33
C SER A 276 18.56 1.80 1.51
N GLU A 277 18.82 1.93 0.20
CA GLU A 277 19.16 0.81 -0.68
C GLU A 277 20.51 0.20 -0.29
N TYR A 278 21.54 1.02 -0.05
CA TYR A 278 22.82 0.52 0.47
C TYR A 278 22.67 -0.19 1.82
N LEU A 279 21.83 0.33 2.71
CA LEU A 279 21.57 -0.28 4.02
C LEU A 279 20.88 -1.64 3.90
N ILE A 280 19.98 -1.81 2.94
CA ILE A 280 19.22 -3.05 2.72
C ILE A 280 20.05 -4.10 1.96
N TYR A 281 20.75 -3.67 0.90
CA TYR A 281 21.34 -4.60 -0.08
C TYR A 281 22.87 -4.70 0.01
N SER A 282 23.52 -4.04 0.97
CA SER A 282 24.97 -4.15 1.14
C SER A 282 25.39 -4.22 2.61
N GLN A 283 26.60 -4.77 2.83
CA GLN A 283 27.26 -4.82 4.14
C GLN A 283 28.18 -3.63 4.38
N LYS A 284 28.16 -2.59 3.50
CA LYS A 284 29.03 -1.41 3.65
C LYS A 284 28.83 -0.76 5.01
N ALA A 285 29.92 -0.34 5.66
CA ALA A 285 29.83 0.44 6.89
C ALA A 285 29.06 1.76 6.66
N ILE A 286 28.39 2.25 7.67
CA ILE A 286 27.48 3.41 7.54
C ILE A 286 28.21 4.67 7.15
N ASN A 287 29.41 4.90 7.70
CA ASN A 287 30.29 6.00 7.30
C ASN A 287 30.68 5.88 5.81
N ILE A 288 31.00 4.69 5.32
CA ILE A 288 31.32 4.46 3.91
C ILE A 288 30.10 4.76 3.01
N ILE A 289 28.88 4.46 3.47
CA ILE A 289 27.65 4.84 2.74
C ILE A 289 27.52 6.35 2.69
N SER A 290 27.71 7.04 3.82
CA SER A 290 27.71 8.51 3.92
C SER A 290 28.70 9.15 2.93
N ASP A 291 29.94 8.67 2.94
CA ASP A 291 31.02 9.14 2.05
C ASP A 291 30.71 8.84 0.57
N THR A 292 30.26 7.62 0.26
CA THR A 292 29.87 7.21 -1.12
C THR A 292 28.78 8.10 -1.70
N LEU A 293 27.87 8.60 -0.86
CA LEU A 293 26.78 9.49 -1.26
C LEU A 293 27.16 10.97 -1.26
N GLY A 294 28.38 11.30 -0.84
CA GLY A 294 28.93 12.66 -0.83
C GLY A 294 28.35 13.54 0.27
N PHE A 295 27.99 12.99 1.43
CA PHE A 295 27.69 13.79 2.61
C PHE A 295 29.01 14.34 3.21
N THR A 296 29.00 15.62 3.56
CA THR A 296 30.19 16.27 4.16
C THR A 296 30.45 15.83 5.60
N ASP A 297 29.43 15.31 6.28
CA ASP A 297 29.50 14.91 7.69
C ASP A 297 28.54 13.74 7.96
N ASP A 298 29.09 12.66 8.52
CA ASP A 298 28.33 11.46 8.90
C ASP A 298 27.24 11.76 9.96
N ALA A 299 27.46 12.71 10.85
CA ALA A 299 26.46 13.13 11.82
C ALA A 299 25.28 13.85 11.16
N VAL A 300 25.53 14.66 10.13
CA VAL A 300 24.48 15.30 9.31
C VAL A 300 23.69 14.25 8.55
N PHE A 301 24.37 13.25 7.95
CA PHE A 301 23.71 12.12 7.30
C PHE A 301 22.79 11.38 8.27
N ARG A 302 23.31 10.94 9.43
CA ARG A 302 22.53 10.17 10.43
C ARG A 302 21.31 10.94 10.93
N ARG A 303 21.45 12.23 11.24
CA ARG A 303 20.32 13.08 11.65
C ARG A 303 19.28 13.23 10.56
N SER A 304 19.71 13.48 9.32
CA SER A 304 18.82 13.61 8.17
C SER A 304 18.08 12.31 7.87
N PHE A 305 18.77 11.17 7.95
CA PHE A 305 18.21 9.87 7.73
C PHE A 305 17.16 9.53 8.81
N LYS A 306 17.49 9.74 10.08
CA LYS A 306 16.55 9.53 11.20
C LYS A 306 15.33 10.45 11.11
N LYS A 307 15.51 11.71 10.69
CA LYS A 307 14.40 12.67 10.53
C LYS A 307 13.38 12.20 9.49
N VAL A 308 13.84 11.56 8.42
CA VAL A 308 12.98 11.09 7.32
C VAL A 308 12.44 9.71 7.56
N SER A 309 13.27 8.78 8.05
CA SER A 309 12.91 7.37 8.18
C SER A 309 12.33 7.01 9.55
N THR A 310 12.45 7.89 10.55
CA THR A 310 12.20 7.67 11.98
C THR A 310 13.18 6.69 12.64
N PHE A 311 14.02 6.00 11.86
CA PHE A 311 15.05 5.07 12.31
C PHE A 311 16.44 5.66 12.16
N THR A 312 17.36 5.33 13.05
CA THR A 312 18.78 5.50 12.74
C THR A 312 19.21 4.56 11.62
N PRO A 313 20.29 4.86 10.86
CA PRO A 313 20.79 3.94 9.82
C PRO A 313 21.07 2.52 10.34
N VAL A 314 21.53 2.37 11.61
CA VAL A 314 21.78 1.06 12.25
C VAL A 314 20.46 0.31 12.48
N GLU A 315 19.47 0.98 13.08
CA GLU A 315 18.15 0.39 13.31
C GLU A 315 17.49 0.03 11.98
N PHE A 316 17.57 0.93 10.98
CA PHE A 316 17.00 0.70 9.66
C PHE A 316 17.60 -0.56 9.00
N ARG A 317 18.93 -0.70 9.04
CA ARG A 317 19.60 -1.89 8.55
C ARG A 317 19.10 -3.14 9.25
N ARG A 318 19.09 -3.15 10.58
CA ARG A 318 18.66 -4.30 11.38
C ARG A 318 17.22 -4.72 11.06
N PHE A 319 16.32 -3.77 10.77
CA PHE A 319 14.91 -4.07 10.49
C PHE A 319 14.65 -4.48 9.05
N PHE A 320 15.38 -3.93 8.09
CA PHE A 320 15.06 -4.05 6.66
C PHE A 320 16.10 -4.78 5.82
N GLN A 321 17.28 -5.07 6.35
CA GLN A 321 18.30 -5.88 5.65
C GLN A 321 17.79 -7.32 5.56
N ARG A 322 17.85 -7.84 4.35
CA ARG A 322 17.48 -9.22 3.99
C ARG A 322 18.71 -10.12 3.96
#